data_8422840acd3d16aeb6d2e2c055222c60
#
_entry.id   8422840acd3d16aeb6d2e2c055222c60
#
_cell.length_a   1.000
_cell.length_b   1.000
_cell.length_c   1.000
_cell.angle_alpha   90.00
_cell.angle_beta   90.00
_cell.angle_gamma   90.00
#
_symmetry.space_group_name_H-M   'P 1'
#
loop_
_entity.id
_entity.type
_entity.pdbx_description
1 polymer ?
#
loop_
_entity_poly.entity_id
_entity_poly.type
_entity_poly.pdbx_seq_one_letter_code
_entity_poly.pdbx_strand_id
1 'polypeptide(L)'
;MKLSKYFNIIFFLSFLFTLTVSAQNTIGVILNKKNAIDGYTLFSVHNKTYLINNDGKIVNQWKSNYSVGQSVYLLENGNLLRAAEIPPKRQFTMPSVGGRVELFDWDGNLIWGYNYSTPMATQHHDVYPMPDGNVLILAIEVINGAEATQMGRKLLTPPFKQIYNEKILELKPKSPNDADIVWEWNVKDHLIQDFDKTKDNYGIISKNPQRLDINFLGSSSGGANWIHINSIQYNPELDQIVLSSKHLGEIYIIDHSTTSAEAATSSGGIYKKGGDFLYRWGNPQAYKQGTDKDKRLFGPHFPYWIRKGLKDAGKIIVFNNGANRLPKYSEVFIISPPSSSPGKYIYKANNAYGPEKPDYTYTAPVITDFYSPFKSSAQRLPEGHMLICEGENGRFFEIDEDEKIVWEYISPVGASKIMSQGDDPAGDSNIVFRAIKYTVDYKAFKGRDLRPGQTIENPRK
;
A
#
# COMPACT_ATOMS: atom_id res chain seq x y z
N MET A 1 -41.35 88.12 -12.42
CA MET A 1 -41.44 86.69 -12.73
C MET A 1 -40.16 86.02 -12.25
N LYS A 2 -40.17 85.33 -11.07
CA LYS A 2 -38.96 84.65 -10.46
C LYS A 2 -39.04 83.17 -10.73
N LEU A 3 -38.10 82.65 -11.49
CA LEU A 3 -37.93 81.21 -11.62
C LEU A 3 -37.06 80.64 -10.45
N SER A 4 -37.68 79.80 -9.68
CA SER A 4 -36.99 79.01 -8.64
C SER A 4 -36.33 77.73 -9.28
N LYS A 5 -35.03 77.62 -9.10
CA LYS A 5 -34.27 76.36 -9.48
C LYS A 5 -34.26 75.41 -8.28
N TYR A 6 -34.91 74.28 -8.39
CA TYR A 6 -34.75 73.15 -7.45
C TYR A 6 -33.52 72.32 -7.88
N PHE A 7 -32.55 72.21 -6.98
CA PHE A 7 -31.39 71.33 -7.11
C PHE A 7 -31.72 70.05 -6.37
N ASN A 8 -31.96 68.97 -7.12
CA ASN A 8 -32.08 67.62 -6.52
C ASN A 8 -30.68 67.00 -6.36
N ILE A 9 -30.23 66.82 -5.09
CA ILE A 9 -29.04 66.11 -4.74
C ILE A 9 -29.44 64.64 -4.58
N ILE A 10 -29.01 63.76 -5.53
CA ILE A 10 -29.14 62.32 -5.43
C ILE A 10 -27.95 61.87 -4.68
N PHE A 11 -28.17 61.31 -3.45
CA PHE A 11 -27.15 60.59 -2.65
C PHE A 11 -27.06 59.21 -3.18
N PHE A 12 -25.95 58.86 -3.85
CA PHE A 12 -25.59 57.50 -4.18
C PHE A 12 -24.97 56.87 -2.94
N LEU A 13 -25.72 56.01 -2.23
CA LEU A 13 -25.17 55.09 -1.21
C LEU A 13 -24.50 53.95 -1.93
N SER A 14 -23.17 53.96 -2.10
CA SER A 14 -22.39 52.83 -2.53
C SER A 14 -22.26 51.86 -1.37
N PHE A 15 -23.02 50.74 -1.42
CA PHE A 15 -22.81 49.59 -0.57
C PHE A 15 -21.54 48.87 -1.04
N LEU A 16 -20.42 49.08 -0.33
CA LEU A 16 -19.24 48.25 -0.47
C LEU A 16 -19.55 46.86 0.15
N PHE A 17 -19.93 45.92 -0.68
CA PHE A 17 -19.86 44.49 -0.31
C PHE A 17 -18.38 44.10 -0.22
N THR A 18 -17.83 44.05 0.98
CA THR A 18 -16.55 43.38 1.24
C THR A 18 -16.81 41.89 1.12
N LEU A 19 -16.56 41.32 -0.07
CA LEU A 19 -16.40 39.88 -0.23
C LEU A 19 -15.17 39.50 0.57
N THR A 20 -15.37 38.95 1.75
CA THR A 20 -14.29 38.21 2.47
C THR A 20 -13.99 36.94 1.67
N VAL A 21 -13.06 37.03 0.74
CA VAL A 21 -12.48 35.87 0.12
C VAL A 21 -11.67 35.16 1.23
N SER A 22 -12.26 34.18 1.88
CA SER A 22 -11.51 33.28 2.74
C SER A 22 -10.50 32.58 1.83
N ALA A 23 -9.21 32.78 2.06
CA ALA A 23 -8.20 32.12 1.28
C ALA A 23 -8.29 30.62 1.54
N GLN A 24 -8.48 29.84 0.48
CA GLN A 24 -8.57 28.39 0.53
C GLN A 24 -7.30 27.79 1.16
N ASN A 25 -7.46 26.75 1.99
CA ASN A 25 -6.33 26.01 2.51
C ASN A 25 -5.56 25.33 1.38
N THR A 26 -4.24 25.32 1.47
CA THR A 26 -3.36 24.64 0.49
C THR A 26 -2.85 23.29 1.02
N ILE A 27 -2.88 23.11 2.35
CA ILE A 27 -2.43 21.90 3.07
C ILE A 27 -3.33 21.68 4.28
N GLY A 28 -3.16 20.57 4.99
CA GLY A 28 -4.05 20.17 6.06
C GLY A 28 -5.43 19.82 5.49
N VAL A 29 -6.50 20.15 6.20
CA VAL A 29 -7.88 19.88 5.75
C VAL A 29 -8.27 20.84 4.65
N ILE A 30 -8.54 20.32 3.46
CA ILE A 30 -9.03 21.05 2.29
C ILE A 30 -10.56 21.03 2.24
N LEU A 31 -11.15 19.88 2.62
CA LEU A 31 -12.59 19.67 2.64
C LEU A 31 -12.97 18.76 3.82
N ASN A 32 -14.04 19.10 4.52
CA ASN A 32 -14.65 18.26 5.55
C ASN A 32 -16.18 18.45 5.55
N LYS A 33 -16.91 17.58 4.88
CA LYS A 33 -18.37 17.59 4.83
C LYS A 33 -18.97 16.77 5.97
N LYS A 34 -20.20 17.07 6.34
CA LYS A 34 -20.91 16.40 7.44
C LYS A 34 -21.15 14.89 7.25
N ASN A 35 -21.14 14.43 5.99
CA ASN A 35 -21.30 13.01 5.66
C ASN A 35 -19.95 12.26 5.52
N ALA A 36 -18.81 12.89 5.81
CA ALA A 36 -17.55 12.15 5.95
C ALA A 36 -17.63 11.20 7.15
N ILE A 37 -17.12 9.98 7.01
CA ILE A 37 -17.13 8.99 8.10
C ILE A 37 -16.29 9.52 9.27
N ASP A 38 -16.88 9.56 10.45
CA ASP A 38 -16.19 9.94 11.67
C ASP A 38 -15.10 8.91 12.02
N GLY A 39 -13.92 9.42 12.34
CA GLY A 39 -12.78 8.56 12.66
C GLY A 39 -11.46 9.29 12.71
N TYR A 40 -10.41 8.51 12.75
CA TYR A 40 -9.06 8.98 12.89
C TYR A 40 -8.17 8.40 11.79
N THR A 41 -7.41 9.24 11.10
CA THR A 41 -6.52 8.83 10.01
C THR A 41 -5.09 8.71 10.50
N LEU A 42 -4.52 7.52 10.34
CA LEU A 42 -3.14 7.17 10.69
C LEU A 42 -2.25 7.25 9.46
N PHE A 43 -1.13 7.95 9.57
CA PHE A 43 -0.07 7.96 8.56
C PHE A 43 1.29 8.27 9.17
N SER A 44 2.37 7.97 8.45
CA SER A 44 3.72 8.16 8.97
C SER A 44 4.60 8.86 7.95
N VAL A 45 5.40 9.83 8.42
CA VAL A 45 6.40 10.55 7.63
C VAL A 45 7.64 10.77 8.49
N HIS A 46 8.83 10.60 7.92
CA HIS A 46 10.09 10.67 8.64
C HIS A 46 10.10 9.72 9.85
N ASN A 47 10.40 10.25 11.02
CA ASN A 47 10.44 9.47 12.26
C ASN A 47 9.17 9.60 13.12
N LYS A 48 8.09 10.19 12.58
CA LYS A 48 6.83 10.39 13.29
C LYS A 48 5.69 9.63 12.63
N THR A 49 4.79 9.15 13.46
CA THR A 49 3.49 8.62 13.05
C THR A 49 2.42 9.50 13.69
N TYR A 50 1.45 9.92 12.90
CA TYR A 50 0.38 10.81 13.32
C TYR A 50 -0.96 10.08 13.25
N LEU A 51 -1.81 10.31 14.25
CA LEU A 51 -3.22 9.98 14.26
C LEU A 51 -3.99 11.29 14.33
N ILE A 52 -4.70 11.65 13.26
CA ILE A 52 -5.45 12.90 13.15
C ILE A 52 -6.95 12.62 13.07
N ASN A 53 -7.79 13.56 13.60
CA ASN A 53 -9.23 13.54 13.39
C ASN A 53 -9.62 14.15 12.02
N ASN A 54 -10.92 14.20 11.71
CA ASN A 54 -11.40 14.78 10.45
C ASN A 54 -11.12 16.30 10.31
N ASP A 55 -10.85 17.01 11.42
CA ASP A 55 -10.42 18.42 11.39
C ASP A 55 -8.90 18.59 11.21
N GLY A 56 -8.16 17.51 10.97
CA GLY A 56 -6.71 17.52 10.79
C GLY A 56 -5.92 17.71 12.08
N LYS A 57 -6.58 17.68 13.24
CA LYS A 57 -5.95 17.88 14.55
C LYS A 57 -5.37 16.57 15.05
N ILE A 58 -4.16 16.65 15.61
CA ILE A 58 -3.45 15.50 16.18
C ILE A 58 -4.22 14.99 17.41
N VAL A 59 -4.57 13.71 17.41
CA VAL A 59 -5.16 12.99 18.54
C VAL A 59 -4.10 12.19 19.29
N ASN A 60 -3.19 11.58 18.55
CA ASN A 60 -1.98 10.96 19.10
C ASN A 60 -0.82 11.06 18.13
N GLN A 61 0.41 10.98 18.65
CA GLN A 61 1.64 11.02 17.86
C GLN A 61 2.69 10.11 18.50
N TRP A 62 3.32 9.28 17.68
CA TRP A 62 4.47 8.47 18.08
C TRP A 62 5.74 8.98 17.40
N LYS A 63 6.84 8.97 18.13
CA LYS A 63 8.16 9.36 17.63
C LYS A 63 9.13 8.21 17.79
N SER A 64 9.75 7.77 16.69
CA SER A 64 10.84 6.80 16.70
C SER A 64 12.19 7.48 16.60
N ASN A 65 13.25 6.74 16.93
CA ASN A 65 14.63 7.14 16.65
C ASN A 65 15.00 6.92 15.17
N TYR A 66 14.15 6.25 14.40
CA TYR A 66 14.38 5.87 13.00
C TYR A 66 13.30 6.45 12.10
N SER A 67 13.66 6.75 10.85
CA SER A 67 12.69 7.08 9.81
C SER A 67 11.74 5.92 9.55
N VAL A 68 10.55 6.21 9.02
CA VAL A 68 9.58 5.16 8.68
C VAL A 68 10.11 4.29 7.53
N GLY A 69 10.04 2.97 7.73
CA GLY A 69 10.36 1.96 6.70
C GLY A 69 9.18 1.62 5.81
N GLN A 70 8.21 2.50 5.69
CA GLN A 70 6.98 2.61 4.89
C GLN A 70 5.69 2.37 5.71
N SER A 71 5.33 1.13 6.11
CA SER A 71 4.02 0.83 6.67
C SER A 71 3.89 1.04 8.17
N VAL A 72 2.67 1.37 8.60
CA VAL A 72 2.27 1.50 10.02
C VAL A 72 0.85 0.97 10.20
N TYR A 73 0.58 0.40 11.39
CA TYR A 73 -0.73 -0.11 11.79
C TYR A 73 -1.01 0.22 13.26
N LEU A 74 -2.22 0.72 13.55
CA LEU A 74 -2.73 0.82 14.91
C LEU A 74 -3.45 -0.49 15.25
N LEU A 75 -3.01 -1.18 16.30
CA LEU A 75 -3.57 -2.45 16.74
C LEU A 75 -4.80 -2.22 17.63
N GLU A 76 -5.67 -3.22 17.76
CA GLU A 76 -6.89 -3.14 18.59
C GLU A 76 -6.61 -2.85 20.07
N ASN A 77 -5.45 -3.26 20.58
CA ASN A 77 -4.99 -2.94 21.94
C ASN A 77 -4.41 -1.53 22.11
N GLY A 78 -4.33 -0.75 21.01
CA GLY A 78 -3.79 0.60 20.97
C GLY A 78 -2.29 0.68 20.74
N ASN A 79 -1.60 -0.43 20.55
CA ASN A 79 -0.19 -0.41 20.18
C ASN A 79 -0.03 -0.02 18.71
N LEU A 80 1.10 0.61 18.39
CA LEU A 80 1.48 0.96 17.02
C LEU A 80 2.55 -0.02 16.51
N LEU A 81 2.24 -0.79 15.48
CA LEU A 81 3.22 -1.57 14.72
C LEU A 81 3.75 -0.72 13.56
N ARG A 82 5.07 -0.68 13.39
CA ARG A 82 5.73 0.21 12.44
C ARG A 82 6.95 -0.45 11.82
N ALA A 83 7.07 -0.38 10.49
CA ALA A 83 8.36 -0.59 9.82
C ALA A 83 9.26 0.64 10.04
N ALA A 84 10.56 0.42 10.25
CA ALA A 84 11.54 1.48 10.49
C ALA A 84 12.78 1.28 9.62
N GLU A 85 13.31 2.39 9.09
CA GLU A 85 14.54 2.39 8.30
C GLU A 85 15.75 2.57 9.21
N ILE A 86 16.62 1.55 9.25
CA ILE A 86 17.89 1.60 9.99
C ILE A 86 19.06 1.84 9.06
N PRO A 87 20.19 2.37 9.55
CA PRO A 87 21.41 2.47 8.77
C PRO A 87 21.77 1.14 8.09
N PRO A 88 22.06 1.13 6.79
CA PRO A 88 22.20 -0.10 6.04
C PRO A 88 23.45 -0.90 6.47
N LYS A 89 23.26 -2.16 6.84
CA LYS A 89 24.33 -3.18 6.90
C LYS A 89 24.48 -3.89 5.54
N ARG A 90 23.50 -3.71 4.63
CA ARG A 90 23.44 -4.36 3.33
C ARG A 90 24.52 -3.91 2.37
N GLN A 91 25.00 -4.84 1.54
CA GLN A 91 25.95 -4.62 0.47
C GLN A 91 25.27 -4.47 -0.92
N PHE A 92 23.97 -4.15 -0.92
CA PHE A 92 23.15 -4.02 -2.13
C PHE A 92 22.21 -2.81 -2.01
N THR A 93 21.66 -2.37 -3.15
CA THR A 93 20.77 -1.21 -3.22
C THR A 93 19.34 -1.65 -3.51
N MET A 94 18.39 -1.17 -2.71
CA MET A 94 16.96 -1.39 -2.91
C MET A 94 16.17 -0.15 -2.48
N PRO A 95 15.13 0.26 -3.23
CA PRO A 95 14.23 1.32 -2.78
C PRO A 95 13.34 0.83 -1.62
N SER A 96 12.86 1.76 -0.81
CA SER A 96 11.89 1.51 0.26
C SER A 96 12.33 0.48 1.30
N VAL A 97 13.60 0.52 1.68
CA VAL A 97 14.16 -0.33 2.73
C VAL A 97 13.70 0.13 4.10
N GLY A 98 13.46 -0.84 4.98
CA GLY A 98 13.24 -0.62 6.41
C GLY A 98 14.37 -1.25 7.22
N GLY A 99 14.39 -2.57 7.30
CA GLY A 99 15.39 -3.34 8.05
C GLY A 99 15.06 -3.50 9.52
N ARG A 100 14.00 -2.87 10.03
CA ARG A 100 13.56 -2.97 11.42
C ARG A 100 12.04 -2.94 11.51
N VAL A 101 11.52 -3.64 12.51
CA VAL A 101 10.12 -3.56 12.95
C VAL A 101 10.08 -3.03 14.38
N GLU A 102 9.13 -2.18 14.67
CA GLU A 102 8.94 -1.55 15.99
C GLU A 102 7.50 -1.70 16.44
N LEU A 103 7.32 -1.98 17.74
CA LEU A 103 6.04 -1.97 18.43
C LEU A 103 6.10 -0.95 19.56
N PHE A 104 5.27 0.07 19.49
CA PHE A 104 5.11 1.09 20.53
C PHE A 104 3.79 0.88 21.27
N ASP A 105 3.74 1.24 22.57
CA ASP A 105 2.48 1.43 23.25
C ASP A 105 1.78 2.73 22.81
N TRP A 106 0.59 2.98 23.36
CA TRP A 106 -0.17 4.20 23.06
C TRP A 106 0.57 5.46 23.49
N ASP A 107 1.34 5.42 24.56
CA ASP A 107 2.04 6.56 25.14
C ASP A 107 3.40 6.84 24.47
N GLY A 108 3.75 6.04 23.45
CA GLY A 108 4.96 6.22 22.65
C GLY A 108 6.20 5.52 23.21
N ASN A 109 6.04 4.62 24.19
CA ASN A 109 7.15 3.79 24.67
C ASN A 109 7.39 2.62 23.72
N LEU A 110 8.65 2.38 23.36
CA LEU A 110 9.03 1.23 22.54
C LEU A 110 8.94 -0.04 23.39
N ILE A 111 8.00 -0.95 23.01
CA ILE A 111 7.79 -2.24 23.70
C ILE A 111 8.70 -3.32 23.11
N TRP A 112 8.84 -3.31 21.79
CA TRP A 112 9.63 -4.30 21.06
C TRP A 112 10.21 -3.69 19.79
N GLY A 113 11.42 -4.13 19.40
CA GLY A 113 12.04 -3.68 18.18
C GLY A 113 13.02 -4.70 17.64
N TYR A 114 12.76 -5.27 16.46
CA TYR A 114 13.55 -6.33 15.85
C TYR A 114 14.22 -5.87 14.56
N ASN A 115 15.52 -6.13 14.42
CA ASN A 115 16.28 -5.81 13.22
C ASN A 115 16.38 -7.04 12.31
N TYR A 116 15.83 -6.93 11.09
CA TYR A 116 16.07 -7.89 10.02
C TYR A 116 16.86 -7.20 8.90
N SER A 117 18.15 -7.08 9.08
CA SER A 117 19.08 -6.47 8.12
C SER A 117 20.47 -7.09 8.29
N THR A 118 20.94 -7.74 7.22
CA THR A 118 22.26 -8.37 7.09
C THR A 118 22.95 -7.83 5.84
N PRO A 119 24.21 -8.18 5.55
CA PRO A 119 24.83 -7.85 4.27
C PRO A 119 24.06 -8.33 3.04
N MET A 120 23.31 -9.46 3.15
CA MET A 120 22.66 -10.13 2.03
C MET A 120 21.13 -10.16 2.11
N ALA A 121 20.52 -9.68 3.19
CA ALA A 121 19.05 -9.70 3.37
C ALA A 121 18.58 -8.48 4.15
N THR A 122 17.34 -8.03 3.89
CA THR A 122 16.73 -6.94 4.66
C THR A 122 15.21 -6.95 4.56
N GLN A 123 14.52 -6.51 5.62
CA GLN A 123 13.11 -6.16 5.58
C GLN A 123 12.89 -4.93 4.69
N HIS A 124 11.78 -4.87 3.98
CA HIS A 124 11.40 -3.74 3.13
C HIS A 124 9.88 -3.54 3.08
N HIS A 125 9.43 -2.38 2.62
CA HIS A 125 8.05 -1.96 2.34
C HIS A 125 7.05 -2.24 3.47
N ASP A 126 6.59 -3.47 3.65
CA ASP A 126 5.40 -3.75 4.46
C ASP A 126 5.68 -4.74 5.60
N VAL A 127 4.93 -4.57 6.67
CA VAL A 127 4.78 -5.50 7.79
C VAL A 127 3.29 -5.66 8.05
N TYR A 128 2.86 -6.78 8.64
CA TYR A 128 1.45 -7.00 8.95
C TYR A 128 1.27 -7.62 10.33
N PRO A 129 0.40 -7.07 11.19
CA PRO A 129 0.13 -7.65 12.51
C PRO A 129 -0.80 -8.85 12.40
N MET A 130 -0.37 -10.00 12.92
CA MET A 130 -1.17 -11.23 12.98
C MET A 130 -2.10 -11.21 14.21
N PRO A 131 -3.27 -11.90 14.15
CA PRO A 131 -4.22 -11.95 15.26
C PRO A 131 -3.66 -12.58 16.55
N ASP A 132 -2.69 -13.47 16.44
CA ASP A 132 -2.02 -14.14 17.55
C ASP A 132 -0.86 -13.36 18.18
N GLY A 133 -0.60 -12.15 17.65
CA GLY A 133 0.49 -11.27 18.11
C GLY A 133 1.81 -11.46 17.36
N ASN A 134 1.88 -12.40 16.42
CA ASN A 134 3.00 -12.52 15.50
C ASN A 134 2.99 -11.37 14.47
N VAL A 135 4.07 -11.22 13.73
CA VAL A 135 4.22 -10.17 12.72
C VAL A 135 4.74 -10.77 11.41
N LEU A 136 3.98 -10.62 10.33
CA LEU A 136 4.51 -10.89 8.99
C LEU A 136 5.39 -9.73 8.52
N ILE A 137 6.51 -10.04 7.92
CA ILE A 137 7.39 -9.06 7.27
C ILE A 137 7.68 -9.45 5.83
N LEU A 138 7.71 -8.47 4.95
CA LEU A 138 8.34 -8.60 3.63
C LEU A 138 9.84 -8.43 3.77
N ALA A 139 10.60 -9.33 3.17
CA ALA A 139 12.04 -9.27 3.14
C ALA A 139 12.58 -9.70 1.78
N ILE A 140 13.80 -9.27 1.48
CA ILE A 140 14.55 -9.80 0.35
C ILE A 140 15.83 -10.46 0.83
N GLU A 141 16.30 -11.40 0.03
CA GLU A 141 17.61 -12.04 0.13
C GLU A 141 18.30 -11.95 -1.25
N VAL A 142 19.60 -11.69 -1.24
CA VAL A 142 20.38 -11.62 -2.48
C VAL A 142 20.74 -13.02 -2.93
N ILE A 143 20.38 -13.35 -4.18
CA ILE A 143 20.84 -14.53 -4.92
C ILE A 143 21.92 -14.08 -5.88
N ASN A 144 23.09 -14.72 -5.85
CA ASN A 144 24.19 -14.38 -6.75
C ASN A 144 23.89 -14.82 -8.19
N GLY A 145 24.65 -14.25 -9.16
CA GLY A 145 24.39 -14.48 -10.59
C GLY A 145 24.59 -15.94 -11.04
N ALA A 146 25.50 -16.70 -10.41
CA ALA A 146 25.72 -18.10 -10.75
C ALA A 146 24.52 -18.96 -10.32
N GLU A 147 24.02 -18.76 -9.11
CA GLU A 147 22.82 -19.41 -8.57
C GLU A 147 21.57 -19.03 -9.40
N ALA A 148 21.38 -17.73 -9.70
CA ALA A 148 20.30 -17.26 -10.55
C ALA A 148 20.32 -17.90 -11.96
N THR A 149 21.52 -18.07 -12.53
CA THR A 149 21.70 -18.77 -13.81
C THR A 149 21.35 -20.25 -13.71
N GLN A 150 21.73 -20.90 -12.63
CA GLN A 150 21.36 -22.30 -12.38
C GLN A 150 19.85 -22.47 -12.20
N MET A 151 19.16 -21.49 -11.58
CA MET A 151 17.71 -21.43 -11.50
C MET A 151 17.00 -21.15 -12.83
N GLY A 152 17.75 -20.91 -13.91
CA GLY A 152 17.24 -20.65 -15.25
C GLY A 152 17.04 -19.19 -15.60
N ARG A 153 17.62 -18.23 -14.84
CA ARG A 153 17.61 -16.82 -15.19
C ARG A 153 18.43 -16.57 -16.46
N LYS A 154 17.79 -15.95 -17.44
CA LYS A 154 18.44 -15.50 -18.65
C LYS A 154 19.30 -14.26 -18.37
N LEU A 155 20.58 -14.34 -18.68
CA LEU A 155 21.46 -13.19 -18.56
C LEU A 155 21.17 -12.22 -19.71
N LEU A 156 20.57 -11.07 -19.43
CA LEU A 156 20.16 -10.13 -20.47
C LEU A 156 21.24 -9.16 -20.88
N THR A 157 22.24 -8.87 -20.04
CA THR A 157 23.42 -8.04 -20.34
C THR A 157 24.47 -8.17 -19.24
N PRO A 158 25.78 -8.11 -19.54
CA PRO A 158 26.80 -8.18 -18.50
C PRO A 158 26.84 -6.89 -17.66
N PRO A 159 27.12 -6.99 -16.35
CA PRO A 159 27.07 -8.22 -15.58
C PRO A 159 25.95 -8.18 -14.55
N PHE A 160 24.85 -8.91 -14.75
CA PHE A 160 23.96 -9.18 -13.62
C PHE A 160 24.72 -9.99 -12.59
N LYS A 161 25.12 -9.34 -11.52
CA LYS A 161 25.85 -9.98 -10.43
C LYS A 161 24.91 -10.71 -9.48
N GLN A 162 23.61 -10.38 -9.50
CA GLN A 162 22.65 -10.86 -8.51
C GLN A 162 21.18 -10.58 -8.91
N ILE A 163 20.25 -11.34 -8.33
CA ILE A 163 18.80 -11.03 -8.28
C ILE A 163 18.33 -11.03 -6.83
N TYR A 164 17.15 -10.44 -6.56
CA TYR A 164 16.54 -10.48 -5.24
C TYR A 164 15.46 -11.56 -5.20
N ASN A 165 15.57 -12.43 -4.20
CA ASN A 165 14.53 -13.34 -3.77
C ASN A 165 13.62 -12.61 -2.80
N GLU A 166 12.37 -12.45 -3.13
CA GLU A 166 11.36 -11.94 -2.21
C GLU A 166 10.96 -13.04 -1.22
N LYS A 167 10.84 -12.68 0.05
CA LYS A 167 10.51 -13.57 1.16
C LYS A 167 9.41 -12.98 2.02
N ILE A 168 8.64 -13.86 2.64
CA ILE A 168 7.75 -13.51 3.74
C ILE A 168 8.21 -14.32 4.95
N LEU A 169 8.38 -13.62 6.07
CA LEU A 169 8.72 -14.24 7.34
C LEU A 169 7.63 -13.92 8.35
N GLU A 170 7.21 -14.90 9.11
CA GLU A 170 6.41 -14.71 10.31
C GLU A 170 7.32 -14.70 11.52
N LEU A 171 7.30 -13.59 12.23
CA LEU A 171 8.08 -13.35 13.43
C LEU A 171 7.19 -13.51 14.66
N LYS A 172 7.63 -14.34 15.61
CA LYS A 172 7.09 -14.38 16.97
C LYS A 172 7.93 -13.48 17.86
N PRO A 173 7.42 -12.29 18.26
CA PRO A 173 8.17 -11.35 19.07
C PRO A 173 8.63 -11.93 20.40
N LYS A 174 9.87 -11.63 20.77
CA LYS A 174 10.47 -11.87 22.09
C LYS A 174 11.02 -10.56 22.63
N SER A 175 10.54 -10.18 23.81
CA SER A 175 10.95 -8.93 24.45
C SER A 175 12.44 -8.95 24.85
N PRO A 176 13.14 -7.82 24.74
CA PRO A 176 12.71 -6.52 24.18
C PRO A 176 13.05 -6.37 22.70
N ASN A 177 13.89 -7.21 22.09
CA ASN A 177 14.50 -6.97 20.78
C ASN A 177 14.87 -8.24 19.99
N ASP A 178 14.24 -9.35 20.29
CA ASP A 178 14.45 -10.64 19.63
C ASP A 178 13.14 -11.18 19.04
N ALA A 179 13.24 -12.16 18.14
CA ALA A 179 12.11 -12.86 17.55
C ALA A 179 12.53 -14.27 17.08
N ASP A 180 11.61 -15.24 17.18
CA ASP A 180 11.73 -16.49 16.42
C ASP A 180 11.09 -16.31 15.04
N ILE A 181 11.71 -16.83 14.00
CA ILE A 181 11.07 -17.02 12.70
C ILE A 181 10.30 -18.34 12.79
N VAL A 182 8.96 -18.25 12.79
CA VAL A 182 8.09 -19.43 12.97
C VAL A 182 7.52 -19.94 11.66
N TRP A 183 7.51 -19.13 10.61
CA TRP A 183 7.13 -19.51 9.26
C TRP A 183 7.88 -18.69 8.22
N GLU A 184 8.12 -19.29 7.05
CA GLU A 184 8.84 -18.67 5.93
C GLU A 184 8.28 -19.14 4.59
N TRP A 185 8.15 -18.21 3.65
CA TRP A 185 7.86 -18.45 2.24
C TRP A 185 8.85 -17.70 1.35
N ASN A 186 9.30 -18.31 0.26
CA ASN A 186 10.28 -17.72 -0.66
C ASN A 186 9.82 -17.84 -2.12
N VAL A 187 9.93 -16.76 -2.87
CA VAL A 187 9.65 -16.77 -4.32
C VAL A 187 10.54 -17.78 -5.07
N LYS A 188 11.79 -17.93 -4.66
CA LYS A 188 12.76 -18.84 -5.34
C LYS A 188 12.30 -20.29 -5.42
N ASP A 189 11.45 -20.74 -4.50
CA ASP A 189 10.95 -22.10 -4.43
C ASP A 189 9.78 -22.35 -5.41
N HIS A 190 9.22 -21.26 -6.02
CA HIS A 190 8.04 -21.28 -6.89
C HIS A 190 8.33 -20.72 -8.29
N LEU A 191 9.58 -20.85 -8.74
CA LEU A 191 10.00 -20.37 -10.06
C LEU A 191 9.73 -21.40 -11.15
N ILE A 192 9.61 -20.91 -12.39
CA ILE A 192 9.55 -21.72 -13.62
C ILE A 192 10.28 -20.98 -14.73
N GLN A 193 10.81 -21.72 -15.71
CA GLN A 193 11.36 -21.20 -16.95
C GLN A 193 11.22 -22.22 -18.08
N ASP A 194 11.10 -21.77 -19.32
CA ASP A 194 11.10 -22.62 -20.51
C ASP A 194 12.23 -22.28 -21.49
N PHE A 195 13.28 -21.63 -20.96
CA PHE A 195 14.41 -21.15 -21.73
C PHE A 195 15.50 -22.21 -21.92
N ASP A 196 15.89 -22.91 -20.83
CA ASP A 196 16.99 -23.87 -20.85
C ASP A 196 16.62 -25.12 -20.06
N LYS A 197 16.44 -26.24 -20.77
CA LYS A 197 16.07 -27.54 -20.17
C LYS A 197 17.16 -28.16 -19.32
N THR A 198 18.39 -27.67 -19.37
CA THR A 198 19.53 -28.14 -18.56
C THR A 198 19.62 -27.47 -17.21
N LYS A 199 18.77 -26.43 -16.98
CA LYS A 199 18.72 -25.65 -15.76
C LYS A 199 17.54 -26.06 -14.89
N ASP A 200 17.61 -25.67 -13.62
CA ASP A 200 16.53 -25.89 -12.67
C ASP A 200 15.23 -25.18 -13.10
N ASN A 201 14.12 -25.60 -12.51
CA ASN A 201 12.80 -25.01 -12.75
C ASN A 201 12.32 -25.08 -14.21
N TYR A 202 12.91 -25.94 -15.05
CA TYR A 202 12.45 -26.10 -16.43
C TYR A 202 11.04 -26.69 -16.50
N GLY A 203 10.16 -26.03 -17.29
CA GLY A 203 8.81 -26.49 -17.51
C GLY A 203 8.04 -25.58 -18.47
N ILE A 204 6.85 -26.01 -18.86
CA ILE A 204 5.96 -25.22 -19.75
C ILE A 204 5.23 -24.19 -18.91
N ILE A 205 5.60 -22.91 -19.03
CA ILE A 205 5.06 -21.80 -18.23
C ILE A 205 3.53 -21.75 -18.29
N SER A 206 2.93 -21.83 -19.51
CA SER A 206 1.49 -21.75 -19.69
C SER A 206 0.69 -22.89 -19.04
N LYS A 207 1.35 -24.02 -18.73
CA LYS A 207 0.75 -25.16 -18.01
C LYS A 207 0.95 -25.10 -16.49
N ASN A 208 1.77 -24.17 -16.03
CA ASN A 208 2.09 -23.98 -14.62
C ASN A 208 1.88 -22.52 -14.17
N PRO A 209 0.67 -21.99 -14.33
CA PRO A 209 0.38 -20.59 -14.03
C PRO A 209 0.49 -20.27 -12.53
N GLN A 210 0.54 -21.29 -11.66
CA GLN A 210 0.75 -21.15 -10.21
C GLN A 210 2.20 -20.85 -9.84
N ARG A 211 3.13 -20.81 -10.81
CA ARG A 211 4.55 -20.50 -10.62
C ARG A 211 4.94 -19.20 -11.34
N LEU A 212 6.06 -18.66 -10.92
CA LEU A 212 6.58 -17.39 -11.44
C LEU A 212 7.64 -17.64 -12.52
N ASP A 213 7.43 -17.10 -13.73
CA ASP A 213 8.46 -17.13 -14.76
C ASP A 213 9.64 -16.22 -14.35
N ILE A 214 10.78 -16.84 -14.03
CA ILE A 214 12.01 -16.14 -13.62
C ILE A 214 12.52 -15.17 -14.70
N ASN A 215 12.09 -15.33 -15.96
CA ASN A 215 12.50 -14.53 -17.10
C ASN A 215 11.49 -13.46 -17.52
N PHE A 216 10.31 -13.41 -16.90
CA PHE A 216 9.35 -12.35 -17.14
C PHE A 216 9.72 -11.10 -16.33
N LEU A 217 9.94 -9.98 -17.01
CA LEU A 217 10.43 -8.74 -16.39
C LEU A 217 9.34 -7.71 -16.09
N GLY A 218 8.19 -7.83 -16.76
CA GLY A 218 7.13 -6.82 -16.64
C GLY A 218 7.63 -5.42 -16.98
N SER A 219 7.52 -4.48 -16.04
CA SER A 219 8.04 -3.12 -16.16
C SER A 219 9.45 -2.93 -15.58
N SER A 220 10.08 -4.02 -15.09
CA SER A 220 11.46 -3.98 -14.61
C SER A 220 12.43 -3.78 -15.77
N SER A 221 13.49 -3.01 -15.55
CA SER A 221 14.62 -2.91 -16.47
C SER A 221 15.52 -4.16 -16.48
N GLY A 222 15.11 -5.23 -15.81
CA GLY A 222 15.89 -6.46 -15.67
C GLY A 222 16.96 -6.42 -14.58
N GLY A 223 16.96 -5.41 -13.71
CA GLY A 223 17.84 -5.29 -12.54
C GLY A 223 17.56 -6.34 -11.47
N ALA A 224 18.34 -6.31 -10.39
CA ALA A 224 18.21 -7.24 -9.26
C ALA A 224 16.80 -7.24 -8.64
N ASN A 225 16.19 -6.05 -8.51
CA ASN A 225 14.83 -5.86 -7.99
C ASN A 225 13.79 -6.04 -9.11
N TRP A 226 13.62 -7.26 -9.57
CA TRP A 226 12.81 -7.56 -10.76
C TRP A 226 11.32 -7.82 -10.47
N ILE A 227 10.95 -8.26 -9.27
CA ILE A 227 9.57 -8.50 -8.84
C ILE A 227 9.00 -7.28 -8.16
N HIS A 228 9.69 -6.76 -7.15
CA HIS A 228 9.32 -5.62 -6.33
C HIS A 228 7.96 -5.84 -5.66
N ILE A 229 7.87 -6.83 -4.75
CA ILE A 229 6.71 -6.97 -3.87
C ILE A 229 6.69 -5.78 -2.92
N ASN A 230 5.53 -5.14 -2.76
CA ASN A 230 5.41 -3.88 -2.02
C ASN A 230 4.28 -3.86 -0.99
N SER A 231 3.53 -4.95 -0.87
CA SER A 231 2.44 -5.05 0.09
C SER A 231 2.18 -6.50 0.47
N ILE A 232 1.84 -6.70 1.75
CA ILE A 232 1.44 -7.97 2.34
C ILE A 232 0.20 -7.76 3.20
N GLN A 233 -0.85 -8.57 3.00
CA GLN A 233 -2.05 -8.56 3.81
C GLN A 233 -2.50 -9.98 4.07
N TYR A 234 -3.02 -10.24 5.27
CA TYR A 234 -3.44 -11.56 5.71
C TYR A 234 -4.95 -11.64 5.93
N ASN A 235 -5.53 -12.75 5.54
CA ASN A 235 -6.92 -13.07 5.79
C ASN A 235 -7.00 -14.24 6.80
N PRO A 236 -7.40 -13.99 8.05
CA PRO A 236 -7.43 -15.03 9.09
C PRO A 236 -8.54 -16.07 8.90
N GLU A 237 -9.62 -15.75 8.16
CA GLU A 237 -10.72 -16.72 7.91
C GLU A 237 -10.30 -17.76 6.85
N LEU A 238 -9.42 -17.36 5.93
CA LEU A 238 -8.93 -18.21 4.84
C LEU A 238 -7.53 -18.78 5.10
N ASP A 239 -6.83 -18.24 6.08
CA ASP A 239 -5.42 -18.50 6.33
C ASP A 239 -4.56 -18.30 5.06
N GLN A 240 -4.77 -17.15 4.42
CA GLN A 240 -4.14 -16.78 3.15
C GLN A 240 -3.50 -15.40 3.23
N ILE A 241 -2.46 -15.22 2.44
CA ILE A 241 -1.75 -13.95 2.28
C ILE A 241 -1.96 -13.45 0.85
N VAL A 242 -2.29 -12.15 0.68
CA VAL A 242 -2.30 -11.47 -0.61
C VAL A 242 -1.11 -10.51 -0.72
N LEU A 243 -0.47 -10.52 -1.88
CA LEU A 243 0.72 -9.75 -2.22
C LEU A 243 0.48 -8.91 -3.47
N SER A 244 1.21 -7.81 -3.62
CA SER A 244 1.28 -7.07 -4.90
C SER A 244 2.71 -6.96 -5.40
N SER A 245 2.90 -7.20 -6.70
CA SER A 245 4.16 -6.99 -7.42
C SER A 245 4.05 -5.78 -8.32
N LYS A 246 4.84 -4.74 -8.01
CA LYS A 246 4.86 -3.50 -8.79
C LYS A 246 5.33 -3.73 -10.22
N HIS A 247 6.45 -4.45 -10.40
CA HIS A 247 7.08 -4.59 -11.69
C HIS A 247 6.36 -5.59 -12.59
N LEU A 248 5.85 -6.69 -12.03
CA LEU A 248 5.15 -7.69 -12.83
C LEU A 248 3.70 -7.29 -13.13
N GLY A 249 3.15 -6.31 -12.39
CA GLY A 249 1.80 -5.81 -12.58
C GLY A 249 0.75 -6.84 -12.17
N GLU A 250 0.96 -7.52 -11.04
CA GLU A 250 0.09 -8.58 -10.55
C GLU A 250 -0.13 -8.51 -9.04
N ILE A 251 -1.22 -9.14 -8.61
CA ILE A 251 -1.42 -9.58 -7.23
C ILE A 251 -1.34 -11.09 -7.18
N TYR A 252 -0.91 -11.63 -6.04
CA TYR A 252 -0.79 -13.07 -5.79
C TYR A 252 -1.45 -13.43 -4.48
N ILE A 253 -2.04 -14.63 -4.39
CA ILE A 253 -2.53 -15.20 -3.14
C ILE A 253 -1.78 -16.51 -2.90
N ILE A 254 -1.27 -16.68 -1.68
CA ILE A 254 -0.56 -17.88 -1.22
C ILE A 254 -1.22 -18.47 0.03
N ASP A 255 -0.97 -19.76 0.25
CA ASP A 255 -1.44 -20.51 1.40
C ASP A 255 -0.51 -20.29 2.60
N HIS A 256 -1.04 -19.73 3.69
CA HIS A 256 -0.29 -19.57 4.94
C HIS A 256 -0.47 -20.76 5.89
N SER A 257 -1.47 -21.64 5.66
CA SER A 257 -1.73 -22.82 6.49
C SER A 257 -0.66 -23.92 6.39
N THR A 258 0.38 -23.67 5.62
CA THR A 258 1.53 -24.56 5.42
C THR A 258 2.52 -24.47 6.57
N THR A 259 3.29 -25.53 6.81
CA THR A 259 4.59 -25.42 7.48
C THR A 259 5.59 -24.75 6.54
N SER A 260 6.71 -24.20 7.04
CA SER A 260 7.78 -23.65 6.18
C SER A 260 8.32 -24.69 5.19
N ALA A 261 8.39 -25.97 5.58
CA ALA A 261 8.80 -27.05 4.70
C ALA A 261 7.79 -27.31 3.56
N GLU A 262 6.50 -27.26 3.83
CA GLU A 262 5.45 -27.35 2.80
C GLU A 262 5.41 -26.09 1.93
N ALA A 263 5.58 -24.91 2.53
CA ALA A 263 5.65 -23.62 1.82
C ALA A 263 6.79 -23.56 0.79
N ALA A 264 7.85 -24.36 0.94
CA ALA A 264 8.93 -24.48 -0.04
C ALA A 264 8.64 -25.47 -1.18
N THR A 265 7.44 -26.08 -1.22
CA THR A 265 7.06 -27.10 -2.22
C THR A 265 5.75 -26.76 -2.92
N SER A 266 5.33 -27.62 -3.88
CA SER A 266 4.04 -27.49 -4.59
C SER A 266 2.94 -28.36 -3.95
N SER A 267 3.10 -28.81 -2.70
CA SER A 267 2.14 -29.68 -2.00
C SER A 267 2.14 -29.39 -0.51
N GLY A 268 1.00 -29.63 0.16
CA GLY A 268 0.81 -29.34 1.58
C GLY A 268 -0.16 -28.19 1.81
N GLY A 269 -0.36 -27.83 3.07
CA GLY A 269 -1.37 -26.90 3.52
C GLY A 269 -2.81 -27.39 3.32
N ILE A 270 -3.79 -26.60 3.74
CA ILE A 270 -5.21 -26.96 3.59
C ILE A 270 -5.67 -26.91 2.12
N TYR A 271 -5.01 -26.11 1.30
CA TYR A 271 -5.30 -25.95 -0.14
C TYR A 271 -4.53 -26.94 -1.02
N LYS A 272 -3.61 -27.75 -0.47
CA LYS A 272 -2.87 -28.81 -1.15
C LYS A 272 -1.96 -28.33 -2.28
N LYS A 273 -1.50 -27.09 -2.22
CA LYS A 273 -0.60 -26.48 -3.22
C LYS A 273 0.75 -26.02 -2.67
N GLY A 274 1.01 -26.31 -1.37
CA GLY A 274 2.20 -25.79 -0.70
C GLY A 274 2.28 -24.28 -0.85
N GLY A 275 3.43 -23.74 -1.20
CA GLY A 275 3.62 -22.32 -1.41
C GLY A 275 3.39 -21.82 -2.83
N ASP A 276 2.97 -22.68 -3.79
CA ASP A 276 2.58 -22.23 -5.14
C ASP A 276 1.38 -21.27 -5.05
N PHE A 277 1.26 -20.34 -6.00
CA PHE A 277 0.16 -19.38 -6.01
C PHE A 277 -1.20 -20.10 -6.08
N LEU A 278 -2.07 -19.80 -5.11
CA LEU A 278 -3.47 -20.20 -5.15
C LEU A 278 -4.22 -19.43 -6.22
N TYR A 279 -3.85 -18.15 -6.42
CA TYR A 279 -4.46 -17.22 -7.35
C TYR A 279 -3.46 -16.14 -7.76
N ARG A 280 -3.63 -15.62 -8.97
CA ARG A 280 -2.93 -14.44 -9.46
C ARG A 280 -3.82 -13.64 -10.40
N TRP A 281 -3.64 -12.32 -10.47
CA TRP A 281 -4.43 -11.45 -11.33
C TRP A 281 -3.68 -10.16 -11.68
N GLY A 282 -3.95 -9.64 -12.89
CA GLY A 282 -3.48 -8.33 -13.33
C GLY A 282 -2.67 -8.34 -14.61
N ASN A 283 -1.85 -9.37 -14.86
CA ASN A 283 -1.01 -9.43 -16.06
C ASN A 283 -0.84 -10.86 -16.58
N PRO A 284 -1.79 -11.36 -17.40
CA PRO A 284 -1.74 -12.74 -17.88
C PRO A 284 -0.57 -13.04 -18.82
N GLN A 285 0.11 -12.02 -19.35
CA GLN A 285 1.31 -12.20 -20.14
C GLN A 285 2.43 -12.87 -19.31
N ALA A 286 2.48 -12.61 -17.98
CA ALA A 286 3.48 -13.14 -17.07
C ALA A 286 3.51 -14.68 -17.01
N TYR A 287 2.41 -15.35 -17.38
CA TYR A 287 2.31 -16.81 -17.42
C TYR A 287 1.80 -17.32 -18.78
N LYS A 288 2.03 -16.54 -19.83
CA LYS A 288 1.74 -16.88 -21.24
C LYS A 288 0.27 -17.25 -21.52
N GLN A 289 -0.67 -16.60 -20.83
CA GLN A 289 -2.12 -16.74 -21.04
C GLN A 289 -2.77 -15.42 -21.49
N GLY A 290 -1.99 -14.51 -22.09
CA GLY A 290 -2.44 -13.24 -22.61
C GLY A 290 -1.29 -12.44 -23.22
N THR A 291 -1.64 -11.23 -23.63
CA THR A 291 -0.73 -10.25 -24.23
C THR A 291 -0.66 -8.99 -23.38
N ASP A 292 0.13 -8.01 -23.76
CA ASP A 292 0.20 -6.71 -23.08
C ASP A 292 -1.17 -5.98 -23.08
N LYS A 293 -2.04 -6.25 -24.05
CA LYS A 293 -3.40 -5.68 -24.11
C LYS A 293 -4.33 -6.20 -23.01
N ASP A 294 -4.01 -7.36 -22.45
CA ASP A 294 -4.81 -8.03 -21.43
C ASP A 294 -4.37 -7.61 -20.01
N LYS A 295 -3.29 -6.83 -19.91
CA LYS A 295 -2.78 -6.29 -18.66
C LYS A 295 -3.77 -5.31 -18.05
N ARG A 296 -4.09 -5.49 -16.75
CA ARG A 296 -5.01 -4.67 -15.96
C ARG A 296 -4.29 -3.84 -14.91
N LEU A 297 -3.22 -4.37 -14.31
CA LEU A 297 -2.49 -3.72 -13.23
C LEU A 297 -1.17 -3.11 -13.70
N PHE A 298 -0.96 -1.86 -13.34
CA PHE A 298 0.19 -1.05 -13.70
C PHE A 298 0.84 -0.49 -12.42
N GLY A 299 1.69 -1.28 -11.81
CA GLY A 299 2.37 -0.95 -10.56
C GLY A 299 1.46 -0.97 -9.32
N PRO A 300 0.70 -2.06 -9.07
CA PRO A 300 -0.30 -2.12 -7.99
C PRO A 300 0.32 -1.98 -6.61
N HIS A 301 -0.51 -1.45 -5.67
CA HIS A 301 -0.19 -1.38 -4.25
C HIS A 301 -1.41 -1.77 -3.40
N PHE A 302 -1.15 -2.25 -2.19
CA PHE A 302 -2.11 -2.46 -1.12
C PHE A 302 -3.36 -3.28 -1.51
N PRO A 303 -3.24 -4.48 -2.10
CA PRO A 303 -4.38 -5.39 -2.20
C PRO A 303 -4.73 -5.93 -0.83
N TYR A 304 -6.03 -6.01 -0.51
CA TYR A 304 -6.50 -6.71 0.69
C TYR A 304 -7.96 -7.15 0.52
N TRP A 305 -8.39 -8.14 1.32
CA TRP A 305 -9.79 -8.53 1.38
C TRP A 305 -10.60 -7.51 2.18
N ILE A 306 -11.66 -6.98 1.57
CA ILE A 306 -12.58 -6.05 2.24
C ILE A 306 -13.21 -6.76 3.44
N ARG A 307 -13.12 -6.13 4.59
CA ARG A 307 -13.56 -6.69 5.88
C ARG A 307 -15.05 -6.96 5.90
N LYS A 308 -15.45 -7.99 6.67
CA LYS A 308 -16.84 -8.32 6.95
C LYS A 308 -17.59 -7.11 7.55
N GLY A 309 -18.85 -6.92 7.12
CA GLY A 309 -19.69 -5.80 7.55
C GLY A 309 -19.55 -4.53 6.68
N LEU A 310 -18.61 -4.48 5.77
CA LEU A 310 -18.46 -3.39 4.80
C LEU A 310 -19.08 -3.78 3.44
N LYS A 311 -19.41 -2.78 2.63
CA LYS A 311 -19.79 -2.99 1.22
C LYS A 311 -18.68 -3.75 0.50
N ASP A 312 -19.04 -4.73 -0.34
CA ASP A 312 -18.13 -5.61 -1.06
C ASP A 312 -17.26 -6.54 -0.16
N ALA A 313 -17.72 -6.86 1.05
CA ALA A 313 -17.01 -7.75 1.97
C ALA A 313 -16.58 -9.06 1.31
N GLY A 314 -15.35 -9.49 1.57
CA GLY A 314 -14.74 -10.70 1.02
C GLY A 314 -14.15 -10.55 -0.39
N LYS A 315 -14.46 -9.47 -1.12
CA LYS A 315 -13.77 -9.12 -2.37
C LYS A 315 -12.39 -8.51 -2.09
N ILE A 316 -11.56 -8.45 -3.11
CA ILE A 316 -10.24 -7.82 -3.02
C ILE A 316 -10.32 -6.40 -3.60
N ILE A 317 -9.88 -5.41 -2.83
CA ILE A 317 -9.62 -4.06 -3.31
C ILE A 317 -8.12 -3.90 -3.58
N VAL A 318 -7.75 -3.15 -4.62
CA VAL A 318 -6.35 -2.87 -4.96
C VAL A 318 -6.22 -1.47 -5.57
N PHE A 319 -5.19 -0.73 -5.16
CA PHE A 319 -4.81 0.52 -5.79
C PHE A 319 -3.95 0.23 -7.03
N ASN A 320 -4.43 0.64 -8.22
CA ASN A 320 -3.71 0.53 -9.48
C ASN A 320 -3.07 1.87 -9.82
N ASN A 321 -1.75 2.00 -9.62
CA ASN A 321 -1.04 3.27 -9.78
C ASN A 321 -1.07 3.83 -11.21
N GLY A 322 -1.27 2.99 -12.23
CA GLY A 322 -1.21 3.43 -13.61
C GLY A 322 0.21 3.77 -14.08
N ALA A 323 1.23 3.24 -13.39
CA ALA A 323 2.63 3.51 -13.71
C ALA A 323 2.99 3.04 -15.12
N ASN A 324 3.68 3.91 -15.87
CA ASN A 324 4.16 3.62 -17.24
C ASN A 324 3.05 3.41 -18.29
N ARG A 325 1.82 3.86 -18.06
CA ARG A 325 0.78 3.90 -19.09
C ARG A 325 0.46 5.32 -19.54
N LEU A 326 -0.17 5.46 -20.69
CA LEU A 326 -0.66 6.73 -21.24
C LEU A 326 -2.15 6.61 -21.61
N PRO A 327 -3.01 7.61 -21.28
CA PRO A 327 -2.68 8.76 -20.42
C PRO A 327 -2.30 8.33 -19.00
N LYS A 328 -1.64 9.22 -18.24
CA LYS A 328 -1.25 8.97 -16.84
C LYS A 328 -2.47 9.14 -15.95
N TYR A 329 -2.93 8.08 -15.28
CA TYR A 329 -3.99 8.13 -14.26
C TYR A 329 -3.94 6.88 -13.38
N SER A 330 -4.44 6.99 -12.17
CA SER A 330 -4.59 5.88 -11.22
C SER A 330 -6.04 5.39 -11.18
N GLU A 331 -6.24 4.21 -10.64
CA GLU A 331 -7.54 3.60 -10.45
C GLU A 331 -7.58 2.84 -9.12
N VAL A 332 -8.77 2.65 -8.58
CA VAL A 332 -9.00 1.66 -7.53
C VAL A 332 -9.90 0.58 -8.09
N PHE A 333 -9.46 -0.66 -8.01
CA PHE A 333 -10.26 -1.82 -8.43
C PHE A 333 -10.80 -2.59 -7.23
N ILE A 334 -12.02 -3.11 -7.38
CA ILE A 334 -12.56 -4.15 -6.52
C ILE A 334 -12.86 -5.35 -7.41
N ILE A 335 -12.35 -6.51 -7.04
CA ILE A 335 -12.47 -7.75 -7.82
C ILE A 335 -13.02 -8.88 -6.96
N SER A 336 -13.79 -9.78 -7.60
CA SER A 336 -14.21 -11.07 -7.05
C SER A 336 -13.44 -12.19 -7.73
N PRO A 337 -12.38 -12.73 -7.12
CA PRO A 337 -11.71 -13.90 -7.68
C PRO A 337 -12.70 -15.06 -7.86
N PRO A 338 -12.82 -15.63 -9.07
CA PRO A 338 -13.69 -16.80 -9.28
C PRO A 338 -13.29 -17.94 -8.36
N SER A 339 -14.24 -18.44 -7.56
CA SER A 339 -13.97 -19.47 -6.56
C SER A 339 -15.12 -20.49 -6.49
N SER A 340 -14.79 -21.75 -6.23
CA SER A 340 -15.76 -22.83 -6.01
C SER A 340 -16.28 -22.87 -4.56
N SER A 341 -15.47 -22.37 -3.64
CA SER A 341 -15.80 -22.14 -2.24
C SER A 341 -14.80 -21.13 -1.67
N PRO A 342 -15.03 -20.54 -0.48
CA PRO A 342 -14.09 -19.60 0.12
C PRO A 342 -12.65 -20.12 0.09
N GLY A 343 -11.73 -19.30 -0.43
CA GLY A 343 -10.30 -19.61 -0.55
C GLY A 343 -9.91 -20.61 -1.65
N LYS A 344 -10.86 -21.21 -2.37
CA LYS A 344 -10.56 -22.17 -3.47
C LYS A 344 -10.84 -21.54 -4.83
N TYR A 345 -9.83 -20.94 -5.41
CA TYR A 345 -9.92 -20.21 -6.67
C TYR A 345 -10.00 -21.13 -7.88
N ILE A 346 -10.81 -20.71 -8.87
CA ILE A 346 -11.01 -21.46 -10.11
C ILE A 346 -10.02 -20.97 -11.15
N TYR A 347 -9.24 -21.91 -11.67
CA TYR A 347 -8.44 -21.71 -12.88
C TYR A 347 -8.96 -22.61 -14.00
N LYS A 348 -9.20 -22.04 -15.16
CA LYS A 348 -9.53 -22.77 -16.39
C LYS A 348 -8.27 -22.93 -17.22
N ALA A 349 -7.87 -24.16 -17.51
CA ALA A 349 -6.67 -24.44 -18.29
C ALA A 349 -6.64 -23.66 -19.61
N ASN A 350 -5.48 -23.18 -20.00
CA ASN A 350 -5.22 -22.37 -21.18
C ASN A 350 -5.98 -21.03 -21.23
N ASN A 351 -6.36 -20.49 -20.08
CA ASN A 351 -6.97 -19.16 -19.94
C ASN A 351 -6.23 -18.34 -18.91
N ALA A 352 -6.46 -17.02 -18.90
CA ALA A 352 -6.07 -16.17 -17.79
C ALA A 352 -6.91 -16.48 -16.54
N TYR A 353 -6.35 -16.24 -15.35
CA TYR A 353 -7.16 -16.16 -14.14
C TYR A 353 -8.17 -15.02 -14.25
N GLY A 354 -9.44 -15.32 -13.95
CA GLY A 354 -10.50 -14.31 -13.86
C GLY A 354 -10.43 -13.49 -12.56
N PRO A 355 -11.27 -12.45 -12.44
CA PRO A 355 -12.25 -12.00 -13.42
C PRO A 355 -11.61 -11.30 -14.62
N GLU A 356 -12.31 -11.26 -15.76
CA GLU A 356 -11.84 -10.51 -16.94
C GLU A 356 -11.82 -9.00 -16.69
N LYS A 357 -12.78 -8.51 -15.91
CA LYS A 357 -12.92 -7.10 -15.53
C LYS A 357 -13.14 -6.98 -14.03
N PRO A 358 -12.70 -5.87 -13.41
CA PRO A 358 -13.09 -5.56 -12.02
C PRO A 358 -14.62 -5.48 -11.89
N ASP A 359 -15.13 -5.79 -10.69
CA ASP A 359 -16.54 -5.55 -10.33
C ASP A 359 -16.83 -4.05 -10.19
N TYR A 360 -15.82 -3.32 -9.73
CA TYR A 360 -15.88 -1.88 -9.54
C TYR A 360 -14.53 -1.24 -9.91
N THR A 361 -14.63 -0.05 -10.51
CA THR A 361 -13.47 0.78 -10.85
C THR A 361 -13.77 2.22 -10.46
N TYR A 362 -12.94 2.80 -9.60
CA TYR A 362 -12.94 4.23 -9.36
C TYR A 362 -11.84 4.91 -10.15
N THR A 363 -12.18 6.02 -10.79
CA THR A 363 -11.24 7.01 -11.34
C THR A 363 -11.81 8.41 -11.05
N ALA A 364 -11.00 9.47 -11.16
CA ALA A 364 -11.56 10.82 -11.12
C ALA A 364 -12.43 11.10 -12.35
N PRO A 365 -13.43 12.01 -12.26
CA PRO A 365 -14.24 12.44 -13.41
C PRO A 365 -13.40 12.93 -14.60
N VAL A 366 -12.32 13.66 -14.34
CA VAL A 366 -11.23 13.90 -15.27
C VAL A 366 -10.10 12.94 -14.89
N ILE A 367 -9.90 11.90 -15.67
CA ILE A 367 -9.04 10.76 -15.27
C ILE A 367 -7.62 11.16 -14.87
N THR A 368 -7.08 12.23 -15.47
CA THR A 368 -5.73 12.73 -15.20
C THR A 368 -5.59 13.48 -13.87
N ASP A 369 -6.72 13.84 -13.21
CA ASP A 369 -6.72 14.52 -11.91
C ASP A 369 -6.51 13.54 -10.74
N PHE A 370 -6.42 12.25 -11.05
CA PHE A 370 -6.12 11.19 -10.10
C PHE A 370 -4.92 10.38 -10.60
N TYR A 371 -3.72 10.76 -10.14
CA TYR A 371 -2.50 10.06 -10.53
C TYR A 371 -1.44 10.05 -9.43
N SER A 372 -1.08 8.84 -9.01
CA SER A 372 0.04 8.58 -8.10
C SER A 372 0.80 7.33 -8.57
N PRO A 373 1.98 7.48 -9.21
CA PRO A 373 2.70 6.40 -9.92
C PRO A 373 3.35 5.37 -9.00
N PHE A 374 3.39 5.61 -7.70
CA PHE A 374 3.98 4.71 -6.70
C PHE A 374 3.37 4.92 -5.31
N LYS A 375 3.62 3.96 -4.38
CA LYS A 375 2.99 3.96 -3.04
C LYS A 375 1.47 3.93 -3.17
N SER A 376 0.74 4.60 -2.26
CA SER A 376 -0.70 4.74 -2.33
C SER A 376 -1.50 3.58 -1.76
N SER A 377 -2.75 3.85 -1.45
CA SER A 377 -3.69 2.87 -0.92
C SER A 377 -5.13 3.29 -1.15
N ALA A 378 -6.05 2.33 -1.11
CA ALA A 378 -7.47 2.58 -1.00
C ALA A 378 -8.05 1.71 0.10
N GLN A 379 -8.98 2.23 0.89
CA GLN A 379 -9.59 1.53 2.00
C GLN A 379 -11.11 1.68 1.95
N ARG A 380 -11.84 0.56 1.91
CA ARG A 380 -13.28 0.58 2.06
C ARG A 380 -13.65 0.97 3.49
N LEU A 381 -14.58 1.91 3.65
CA LEU A 381 -15.13 2.42 4.90
C LEU A 381 -16.61 2.01 5.05
N PRO A 382 -17.23 2.24 6.22
CA PRO A 382 -18.69 2.09 6.39
C PRO A 382 -19.49 2.89 5.35
N GLU A 383 -20.77 2.60 5.23
CA GLU A 383 -21.72 3.29 4.35
C GLU A 383 -21.31 3.34 2.86
N GLY A 384 -20.42 2.41 2.44
CA GLY A 384 -19.93 2.34 1.09
C GLY A 384 -18.84 3.37 0.73
N HIS A 385 -18.41 4.18 1.69
CA HIS A 385 -17.33 5.15 1.50
C HIS A 385 -15.99 4.48 1.24
N MET A 386 -15.03 5.27 0.74
CA MET A 386 -13.67 4.82 0.48
C MET A 386 -12.67 5.94 0.80
N LEU A 387 -11.68 5.66 1.65
CA LEU A 387 -10.50 6.50 1.80
C LEU A 387 -9.49 6.13 0.72
N ILE A 388 -8.96 7.13 0.02
CA ILE A 388 -7.91 6.96 -0.99
C ILE A 388 -6.72 7.83 -0.59
N CYS A 389 -5.52 7.24 -0.64
CA CYS A 389 -4.25 7.92 -0.41
C CYS A 389 -3.47 7.98 -1.72
N GLU A 390 -3.29 9.16 -2.28
CA GLU A 390 -2.33 9.44 -3.36
C GLU A 390 -0.96 9.66 -2.72
N GLY A 391 -0.17 8.59 -2.64
CA GLY A 391 1.05 8.57 -1.85
C GLY A 391 2.13 9.55 -2.32
N GLU A 392 2.27 9.78 -3.64
CA GLU A 392 3.23 10.75 -4.19
C GLU A 392 2.93 12.19 -3.78
N ASN A 393 1.64 12.53 -3.72
CA ASN A 393 1.18 13.88 -3.47
C ASN A 393 0.84 14.13 -1.99
N GLY A 394 1.00 13.14 -1.11
CA GLY A 394 0.59 13.22 0.29
C GLY A 394 -0.87 13.61 0.47
N ARG A 395 -1.71 13.35 -0.53
CA ARG A 395 -3.13 13.69 -0.56
C ARG A 395 -3.95 12.50 -0.11
N PHE A 396 -4.82 12.70 0.87
CA PHE A 396 -5.81 11.73 1.31
C PHE A 396 -7.19 12.28 1.03
N PHE A 397 -8.07 11.49 0.44
CA PHE A 397 -9.44 11.92 0.25
C PHE A 397 -10.42 10.76 0.45
N GLU A 398 -11.58 11.08 0.98
CA GLU A 398 -12.69 10.16 1.17
C GLU A 398 -13.78 10.47 0.15
N ILE A 399 -14.22 9.44 -0.56
CA ILE A 399 -15.40 9.50 -1.42
C ILE A 399 -16.58 8.81 -0.75
N ASP A 400 -17.79 9.34 -0.96
CA ASP A 400 -19.04 8.70 -0.58
C ASP A 400 -19.49 7.63 -1.61
N GLU A 401 -20.66 7.05 -1.41
CA GLU A 401 -21.22 6.03 -2.30
C GLU A 401 -21.52 6.55 -3.71
N ASP A 402 -21.76 7.86 -3.86
CA ASP A 402 -21.94 8.56 -5.14
C ASP A 402 -20.61 9.00 -5.79
N GLU A 403 -19.46 8.56 -5.25
CA GLU A 403 -18.10 8.92 -5.69
C GLU A 403 -17.76 10.41 -5.54
N LYS A 404 -18.50 11.15 -4.70
CA LYS A 404 -18.23 12.55 -4.41
C LYS A 404 -17.20 12.67 -3.29
N ILE A 405 -16.22 13.54 -3.44
CA ILE A 405 -15.25 13.82 -2.37
C ILE A 405 -15.99 14.52 -1.21
N VAL A 406 -15.91 13.90 -0.03
CA VAL A 406 -16.56 14.38 1.21
C VAL A 406 -15.54 14.80 2.27
N TRP A 407 -14.32 14.30 2.20
CA TRP A 407 -13.20 14.74 3.03
C TRP A 407 -11.93 14.75 2.21
N GLU A 408 -11.07 15.75 2.43
CA GLU A 408 -9.79 15.86 1.74
C GLU A 408 -8.75 16.50 2.64
N TYR A 409 -7.57 15.91 2.67
CA TYR A 409 -6.43 16.33 3.47
C TYR A 409 -5.15 16.22 2.66
N ILE A 410 -4.30 17.25 2.73
CA ILE A 410 -2.97 17.25 2.13
C ILE A 410 -1.94 17.27 3.26
N SER A 411 -1.06 16.27 3.32
CA SER A 411 -0.01 16.18 4.34
C SER A 411 0.86 17.42 4.34
N PRO A 412 0.96 18.14 5.45
CA PRO A 412 1.83 19.32 5.55
C PRO A 412 3.28 18.97 5.86
N VAL A 413 3.59 17.67 5.97
CA VAL A 413 4.94 17.21 6.30
C VAL A 413 5.71 17.01 4.99
N GLY A 414 6.51 18.00 4.62
CA GLY A 414 7.39 17.94 3.47
C GLY A 414 8.70 17.20 3.76
N ALA A 415 9.52 17.03 2.74
CA ALA A 415 10.83 16.38 2.86
C ALA A 415 11.80 17.17 3.75
N SER A 416 11.72 18.49 3.73
CA SER A 416 12.66 19.38 4.42
C SER A 416 12.05 20.10 5.63
N LYS A 417 10.73 20.34 5.65
CA LYS A 417 10.06 21.16 6.68
C LYS A 417 8.61 20.74 6.93
N ILE A 418 8.04 21.23 8.03
CA ILE A 418 6.58 21.34 8.18
C ILE A 418 6.15 22.58 7.41
N MET A 419 5.25 22.42 6.45
CA MET A 419 4.73 23.48 5.62
C MET A 419 3.77 24.39 6.41
N SER A 420 3.57 25.60 5.90
CA SER A 420 2.62 26.60 6.41
C SER A 420 1.44 26.74 5.44
N GLN A 421 0.27 27.14 5.95
CA GLN A 421 -0.86 27.48 5.09
C GLN A 421 -0.45 28.56 4.08
N GLY A 422 -0.72 28.29 2.79
CA GLY A 422 -0.29 29.13 1.66
C GLY A 422 0.97 28.61 0.95
N ASP A 423 1.73 27.66 1.54
CA ASP A 423 2.80 26.98 0.81
C ASP A 423 2.20 26.10 -0.31
N ASP A 424 2.95 25.94 -1.40
CA ASP A 424 2.63 24.98 -2.46
C ASP A 424 3.08 23.57 -2.01
N PRO A 425 2.17 22.61 -1.89
CA PRO A 425 2.54 21.25 -1.49
C PRO A 425 3.49 20.55 -2.48
N ALA A 426 3.51 20.95 -3.76
CA ALA A 426 4.46 20.44 -4.74
C ALA A 426 5.89 20.97 -4.54
N GLY A 427 6.06 22.04 -3.76
CA GLY A 427 7.35 22.69 -3.52
C GLY A 427 8.27 21.97 -2.52
N ASP A 428 7.74 21.03 -1.72
CA ASP A 428 8.52 20.24 -0.76
C ASP A 428 7.88 18.85 -0.60
N SER A 429 8.38 17.88 -1.34
CA SER A 429 7.84 16.52 -1.48
C SER A 429 7.23 15.97 -0.17
N ASN A 430 5.90 15.88 -0.11
CA ASN A 430 5.11 15.46 1.04
C ASN A 430 4.64 14.00 0.95
N ILE A 431 5.46 13.16 0.38
CA ILE A 431 5.19 11.75 0.09
C ILE A 431 4.79 10.97 1.34
N VAL A 432 3.68 10.22 1.24
CA VAL A 432 3.20 9.27 2.25
C VAL A 432 3.06 7.88 1.63
N PHE A 433 3.46 6.84 2.35
CA PHE A 433 3.34 5.47 1.82
C PHE A 433 1.87 5.04 1.76
N ARG A 434 1.14 5.24 2.86
CA ARG A 434 -0.23 4.78 3.06
C ARG A 434 -0.89 5.60 4.16
N ALA A 435 -2.20 5.83 4.03
CA ALA A 435 -3.06 6.33 5.09
C ALA A 435 -4.15 5.31 5.40
N ILE A 436 -4.47 5.11 6.68
CA ILE A 436 -5.50 4.18 7.16
C ILE A 436 -6.44 4.94 8.09
N LYS A 437 -7.75 4.87 7.83
CA LYS A 437 -8.77 5.44 8.70
C LYS A 437 -9.38 4.39 9.62
N TYR A 438 -9.45 4.70 10.90
CA TYR A 438 -10.09 3.91 11.94
C TYR A 438 -11.34 4.67 12.40
N THR A 439 -12.49 4.00 12.41
CA THR A 439 -13.76 4.58 12.88
C THR A 439 -13.71 4.84 14.39
N VAL A 440 -14.56 5.72 14.87
CA VAL A 440 -14.58 6.13 16.31
C VAL A 440 -14.81 4.98 17.29
N ASP A 441 -15.44 3.90 16.83
CA ASP A 441 -15.72 2.69 17.60
C ASP A 441 -14.58 1.65 17.57
N TYR A 442 -13.45 1.95 16.90
CA TYR A 442 -12.30 1.05 16.86
C TYR A 442 -11.80 0.76 18.28
N LYS A 443 -11.58 -0.51 18.59
CA LYS A 443 -11.26 -0.96 19.96
C LYS A 443 -10.08 -0.24 20.62
N ALA A 444 -9.09 0.17 19.81
CA ALA A 444 -7.93 0.91 20.31
C ALA A 444 -8.28 2.21 21.03
N PHE A 445 -9.45 2.78 20.77
CA PHE A 445 -9.85 4.09 21.32
C PHE A 445 -10.59 3.99 22.65
N LYS A 446 -11.04 2.79 23.02
CA LYS A 446 -11.83 2.58 24.23
C LYS A 446 -11.05 2.99 25.50
N GLY A 447 -11.62 3.94 26.26
CA GLY A 447 -11.06 4.40 27.53
C GLY A 447 -9.83 5.29 27.41
N ARG A 448 -9.52 5.78 26.20
CA ARG A 448 -8.38 6.68 25.94
C ARG A 448 -8.81 8.14 25.83
N ASP A 449 -7.90 9.04 26.16
CA ASP A 449 -8.07 10.46 25.91
C ASP A 449 -7.84 10.73 24.42
N LEU A 450 -8.90 11.12 23.71
CA LEU A 450 -8.90 11.42 22.29
C LEU A 450 -9.15 12.90 22.00
N ARG A 451 -8.96 13.76 23.02
CA ARG A 451 -9.09 15.22 22.84
C ARG A 451 -8.11 15.70 21.78
N PRO A 452 -8.60 16.39 20.74
CA PRO A 452 -7.74 16.84 19.67
C PRO A 452 -6.81 17.98 20.15
N GLY A 453 -5.54 17.86 19.77
CA GLY A 453 -4.52 18.90 19.95
C GLY A 453 -4.54 19.94 18.81
N GLN A 454 -3.36 20.36 18.42
CA GLN A 454 -3.17 21.30 17.30
C GLN A 454 -3.11 20.55 15.96
N THR A 455 -3.24 21.27 14.85
CA THR A 455 -2.93 20.78 13.51
C THR A 455 -1.42 20.58 13.35
N ILE A 456 -1.01 19.83 12.31
CA ILE A 456 0.42 19.60 12.04
C ILE A 456 1.04 20.82 11.36
N GLU A 457 0.32 21.44 10.43
CA GLU A 457 0.76 22.60 9.66
C GLU A 457 0.94 23.85 10.54
N ASN A 458 1.86 24.72 10.12
CA ASN A 458 1.98 26.02 10.70
C ASN A 458 0.84 26.95 10.17
N PRO A 459 0.38 27.92 11.00
CA PRO A 459 -0.59 28.91 10.54
C PRO A 459 -0.02 29.73 9.37
N ARG A 460 -0.92 30.38 8.62
CA ARG A 460 -0.52 31.29 7.55
C ARG A 460 0.33 32.42 8.14
N LYS A 461 1.45 32.72 7.47
CA LYS A 461 2.35 33.82 7.84
C LYS A 461 1.73 35.18 7.52
#